data_f199910158da976c434b471f983ce475
#
_entry.id   f199910158da976c434b471f983ce475
#
_cell.length_a   1.000
_cell.length_b   1.000
_cell.length_c   1.000
_cell.angle_alpha   90.00
_cell.angle_beta   90.00
_cell.angle_gamma   90.00
#
_symmetry.space_group_name_H-M   'P 1'
#
loop_
_entity.id
_entity.type
_entity.pdbx_description
1 polymer ?
#
loop_
_entity_poly.entity_id
_entity_poly.type
_entity_poly.pdbx_seq_one_letter_code
_entity_poly.pdbx_strand_id
1 'polypeptide(L)'
;MYDIIVIGGGPAGISAAIYAASRGKKTLVLEKDKVGGIIGKVSTVTHYTAIVEGETGATFARRMESQALAAGVEIAREEVIGAKLVGDVKEIRTAGNTYLAPRVIIAGGSSPRKLGVPGEKELSGKGMGMNAARDGEAYRGKNIYVVGGA
;
A
#
# COMPACT_ATOMS: atom_id res chain seq x y z
N MET A 1 -19.14 -0.67 15.05
CA MET A 1 -18.09 -1.70 15.20
C MET A 1 -18.02 -2.52 13.92
N TYR A 2 -16.84 -2.83 13.44
CA TYR A 2 -16.59 -3.71 12.28
C TYR A 2 -16.37 -5.14 12.74
N ASP A 3 -16.53 -6.12 11.85
CA ASP A 3 -16.12 -7.50 12.10
C ASP A 3 -14.61 -7.66 11.91
N ILE A 4 -14.07 -6.95 10.89
CA ILE A 4 -12.65 -6.99 10.54
C ILE A 4 -12.18 -5.58 10.18
N ILE A 5 -11.01 -5.20 10.69
CA ILE A 5 -10.26 -4.04 10.24
C ILE A 5 -8.99 -4.52 9.55
N VAL A 6 -8.73 -4.01 8.35
CA VAL A 6 -7.51 -4.27 7.59
C VAL A 6 -6.66 -3.00 7.59
N ILE A 7 -5.41 -3.11 8.00
CA ILE A 7 -4.45 -2.00 8.01
C ILE A 7 -3.57 -2.12 6.77
N GLY A 8 -3.74 -1.22 5.82
CA GLY A 8 -3.04 -1.15 4.55
C GLY A 8 -3.91 -1.54 3.35
N GLY A 9 -3.97 -0.66 2.36
CA GLY A 9 -4.75 -0.77 1.12
C GLY A 9 -3.93 -1.27 -0.08
N GLY A 10 -2.83 -1.99 0.14
CA GLY A 10 -2.09 -2.69 -0.91
C GLY A 10 -2.82 -3.95 -1.38
N PRO A 11 -2.26 -4.68 -2.38
CA PRO A 11 -2.90 -5.88 -2.92
C PRO A 11 -3.29 -6.92 -1.87
N ALA A 12 -2.45 -7.14 -0.88
CA ALA A 12 -2.71 -8.09 0.20
C ALA A 12 -3.92 -7.67 1.05
N GLY A 13 -3.97 -6.39 1.47
CA GLY A 13 -5.05 -5.87 2.28
C GLY A 13 -6.38 -5.83 1.53
N ILE A 14 -6.36 -5.36 0.29
CA ILE A 14 -7.56 -5.31 -0.56
C ILE A 14 -8.09 -6.72 -0.85
N SER A 15 -7.23 -7.69 -1.19
CA SER A 15 -7.65 -9.07 -1.38
C SER A 15 -8.28 -9.66 -0.12
N ALA A 16 -7.67 -9.45 1.04
CA ALA A 16 -8.21 -9.91 2.32
C ALA A 16 -9.58 -9.28 2.63
N ALA A 17 -9.71 -7.97 2.36
CA ALA A 17 -10.95 -7.22 2.60
C ALA A 17 -12.09 -7.68 1.69
N ILE A 18 -11.83 -7.86 0.39
CA ILE A 18 -12.81 -8.38 -0.58
C ILE A 18 -13.27 -9.78 -0.15
N TYR A 19 -12.34 -10.64 0.22
CA TYR A 19 -12.70 -11.99 0.66
C TYR A 19 -13.53 -11.96 1.95
N ALA A 20 -13.18 -11.12 2.92
CA ALA A 20 -13.95 -10.97 4.15
C ALA A 20 -15.38 -10.46 3.87
N ALA A 21 -15.52 -9.44 3.03
CA ALA A 21 -16.81 -8.89 2.64
C ALA A 21 -17.67 -9.92 1.90
N SER A 22 -17.08 -10.73 1.00
CA SER A 22 -17.78 -11.82 0.30
C SER A 22 -18.32 -12.91 1.25
N ARG A 23 -17.79 -12.97 2.48
CA ARG A 23 -18.26 -13.85 3.56
C ARG A 23 -19.23 -13.14 4.52
N GLY A 24 -19.79 -12.01 4.11
CA GLY A 24 -20.77 -11.23 4.88
C GLY A 24 -20.17 -10.51 6.09
N LYS A 25 -18.86 -10.25 6.12
CA LYS A 25 -18.20 -9.52 7.20
C LYS A 25 -18.18 -8.03 6.93
N LYS A 26 -18.64 -7.23 7.89
CA LYS A 26 -18.48 -5.78 7.84
C LYS A 26 -17.00 -5.43 7.97
N THR A 27 -16.40 -4.98 6.87
CA THR A 27 -14.95 -4.84 6.73
C THR A 27 -14.56 -3.39 6.44
N LEU A 28 -13.59 -2.88 7.21
CA LEU A 28 -12.95 -1.58 7.02
C LEU A 28 -11.50 -1.77 6.60
N VAL A 29 -11.07 -1.06 5.58
CA VAL A 29 -9.64 -0.87 5.24
C VAL A 29 -9.21 0.52 5.67
N LEU A 30 -8.12 0.61 6.41
CA LEU A 30 -7.45 1.86 6.76
C LEU A 30 -6.19 2.00 5.89
N GLU A 31 -6.18 3.00 5.01
CA GLU A 31 -5.06 3.29 4.11
C GLU A 31 -4.67 4.76 4.22
N LYS A 32 -3.39 5.03 4.48
CA LYS A 32 -2.91 6.39 4.73
C LYS A 32 -2.80 7.27 3.48
N ASP A 33 -2.68 6.66 2.30
CA ASP A 33 -2.50 7.38 1.03
C ASP A 33 -3.55 6.90 0.02
N LYS A 34 -3.16 6.21 -1.00
CA LYS A 34 -4.01 5.66 -2.05
C LYS A 34 -3.97 4.15 -2.04
N VAL A 35 -5.10 3.53 -2.37
CA VAL A 35 -5.14 2.09 -2.64
C VAL A 35 -4.12 1.72 -3.70
N GLY A 36 -3.46 0.58 -3.49
CA GLY A 36 -2.45 0.05 -4.40
C GLY A 36 -1.07 -0.13 -3.75
N GLY A 37 -0.73 0.65 -2.72
CA GLY A 37 0.58 0.55 -2.08
C GLY A 37 1.73 0.75 -3.08
N ILE A 38 2.78 -0.07 -3.01
CA ILE A 38 3.95 0.02 -3.90
C ILE A 38 3.57 -0.31 -5.35
N ILE A 39 2.72 -1.30 -5.59
CA ILE A 39 2.35 -1.70 -6.96
C ILE A 39 1.62 -0.58 -7.69
N GLY A 40 0.86 0.26 -6.98
CA GLY A 40 0.19 1.43 -7.57
C GLY A 40 1.14 2.49 -8.13
N LYS A 41 2.44 2.40 -7.82
CA LYS A 41 3.48 3.37 -8.23
C LYS A 41 4.37 2.88 -9.38
N VAL A 42 4.22 1.62 -9.82
CA VAL A 42 5.02 1.09 -10.92
C VAL A 42 4.45 1.51 -12.27
N SER A 43 5.33 1.65 -13.25
CA SER A 43 4.95 2.04 -14.62
C SER A 43 4.14 0.95 -15.32
N THR A 44 4.51 -0.31 -15.11
CA THR A 44 3.87 -1.48 -15.75
C THR A 44 3.77 -2.61 -14.75
N VAL A 45 2.64 -3.31 -14.74
CA VAL A 45 2.42 -4.51 -13.94
C VAL A 45 2.47 -5.73 -14.86
N THR A 46 3.47 -6.59 -14.65
CA THR A 46 3.72 -7.75 -15.53
C THR A 46 3.71 -9.10 -14.81
N HIS A 47 3.82 -9.09 -13.50
CA HIS A 47 4.04 -10.31 -12.71
C HIS A 47 2.95 -10.53 -11.65
N TYR A 48 1.71 -10.18 -11.96
CA TYR A 48 0.58 -10.38 -11.06
C TYR A 48 -0.55 -11.13 -11.76
N THR A 49 -1.24 -11.98 -11.04
CA THR A 49 -2.35 -12.79 -11.60
C THR A 49 -3.49 -11.88 -12.07
N ALA A 50 -4.11 -12.24 -13.19
CA ALA A 50 -5.29 -11.58 -13.77
C ALA A 50 -5.07 -10.10 -14.16
N ILE A 51 -3.84 -9.72 -14.51
CA ILE A 51 -3.56 -8.44 -15.16
C ILE A 51 -4.04 -8.44 -16.61
N VAL A 52 -4.30 -7.25 -17.13
CA VAL A 52 -4.61 -7.05 -18.54
C VAL A 52 -3.40 -6.52 -19.29
N GLU A 53 -3.38 -6.68 -20.61
CA GLU A 53 -2.30 -6.14 -21.44
C GLU A 53 -2.21 -4.62 -21.27
N GLY A 54 -0.99 -4.09 -21.12
CA GLY A 54 -0.74 -2.67 -20.91
C GLY A 54 -1.11 -2.16 -19.50
N GLU A 55 -1.35 -3.06 -18.54
CA GLU A 55 -1.69 -2.66 -17.16
C GLU A 55 -0.57 -1.84 -16.52
N THR A 56 -0.93 -0.67 -16.02
CA THR A 56 -0.06 0.17 -15.18
C THR A 56 -0.40 -0.03 -13.70
N GLY A 57 0.53 0.32 -12.81
CA GLY A 57 0.24 0.30 -11.38
C GLY A 57 -0.98 1.14 -11.01
N ALA A 58 -1.15 2.29 -11.66
CA ALA A 58 -2.28 3.18 -11.41
C ALA A 58 -3.63 2.58 -11.87
N THR A 59 -3.67 1.91 -13.03
CA THR A 59 -4.91 1.26 -13.51
C THR A 59 -5.24 0.05 -12.67
N PHE A 60 -4.24 -0.72 -12.29
CA PHE A 60 -4.40 -1.88 -11.40
C PHE A 60 -4.93 -1.46 -10.02
N ALA A 61 -4.35 -0.42 -9.42
CA ALA A 61 -4.80 0.11 -8.13
C ALA A 61 -6.27 0.57 -8.18
N ARG A 62 -6.67 1.28 -9.23
CA ARG A 62 -8.08 1.70 -9.42
C ARG A 62 -9.02 0.51 -9.55
N ARG A 63 -8.63 -0.53 -10.27
CA ARG A 63 -9.46 -1.75 -10.38
C ARG A 63 -9.62 -2.43 -9.03
N MET A 64 -8.55 -2.56 -8.25
CA MET A 64 -8.62 -3.11 -6.89
C MET A 64 -9.56 -2.29 -5.99
N GLU A 65 -9.44 -0.97 -5.99
CA GLU A 65 -10.31 -0.09 -5.21
C GLU A 65 -11.78 -0.23 -5.62
N SER A 66 -12.06 -0.19 -6.93
CA SER A 66 -13.42 -0.37 -7.44
C SER A 66 -14.01 -1.73 -7.07
N GLN A 67 -13.22 -2.80 -7.15
CA GLN A 67 -13.67 -4.14 -6.77
C GLN A 67 -13.96 -4.24 -5.27
N ALA A 68 -13.14 -3.63 -4.42
CA ALA A 68 -13.36 -3.61 -2.98
C ALA A 68 -14.66 -2.87 -2.62
N LEU A 69 -14.87 -1.69 -3.21
CA LEU A 69 -16.09 -0.91 -2.99
C LEU A 69 -17.34 -1.66 -3.48
N ALA A 70 -17.28 -2.28 -4.66
CA ALA A 70 -18.38 -3.10 -5.19
C ALA A 70 -18.69 -4.33 -4.31
N ALA A 71 -17.70 -4.86 -3.60
CA ALA A 71 -17.87 -5.94 -2.63
C ALA A 71 -18.42 -5.45 -1.27
N GLY A 72 -18.64 -4.16 -1.08
CA GLY A 72 -19.15 -3.57 0.16
C GLY A 72 -18.07 -3.31 1.22
N VAL A 73 -16.79 -3.26 0.83
CA VAL A 73 -15.70 -2.88 1.73
C VAL A 73 -15.75 -1.36 1.96
N GLU A 74 -15.69 -0.93 3.21
CA GLU A 74 -15.48 0.47 3.56
C GLU A 74 -13.98 0.77 3.54
N ILE A 75 -13.58 1.90 2.92
CA ILE A 75 -12.18 2.34 2.85
C ILE A 75 -12.08 3.73 3.46
N ALA A 76 -11.35 3.87 4.56
CA ALA A 76 -11.03 5.14 5.16
C ALA A 76 -9.57 5.53 4.87
N ARG A 77 -9.39 6.76 4.35
CA ARG A 77 -8.06 7.30 4.05
C ARG A 77 -7.47 7.95 5.29
N GLU A 78 -7.00 7.11 6.18
CA GLU A 78 -6.46 7.51 7.47
C GLU A 78 -5.20 6.72 7.82
N GLU A 79 -4.22 7.41 8.38
CA GLU A 79 -3.01 6.76 8.89
C GLU A 79 -3.26 6.19 10.28
N VAL A 80 -2.95 4.90 10.44
CA VAL A 80 -2.96 4.26 11.75
C VAL A 80 -1.75 4.71 12.54
N ILE A 81 -1.99 5.35 13.69
CA ILE A 81 -0.95 5.86 14.60
C ILE A 81 -0.81 5.02 15.86
N GLY A 82 -1.72 4.11 16.11
CA GLY A 82 -1.65 3.22 17.25
C GLY A 82 -2.64 2.07 17.17
N ALA A 83 -2.32 0.98 17.86
CA ALA A 83 -3.17 -0.18 17.94
C ALA A 83 -3.07 -0.85 19.31
N LYS A 84 -4.21 -1.25 19.86
CA LYS A 84 -4.29 -2.13 21.02
C LYS A 84 -4.88 -3.46 20.55
N LEU A 85 -4.04 -4.50 20.48
CA LEU A 85 -4.39 -5.77 19.85
C LEU A 85 -4.67 -6.90 20.85
N VAL A 86 -4.64 -6.60 22.15
CA VAL A 86 -4.91 -7.55 23.22
C VAL A 86 -6.40 -7.51 23.61
N GLY A 87 -6.95 -8.65 24.04
CA GLY A 87 -8.36 -8.79 24.41
C GLY A 87 -9.26 -9.19 23.25
N ASP A 88 -10.55 -9.33 23.49
CA ASP A 88 -11.52 -9.78 22.48
C ASP A 88 -11.81 -8.70 21.44
N VAL A 89 -11.84 -7.44 21.84
CA VAL A 89 -12.03 -6.28 20.97
C VAL A 89 -10.69 -5.55 20.80
N LYS A 90 -10.28 -5.40 19.55
CA LYS A 90 -9.07 -4.65 19.16
C LYS A 90 -9.45 -3.19 18.91
N GLU A 91 -8.55 -2.29 19.27
CA GLU A 91 -8.70 -0.86 19.07
C GLU A 91 -7.63 -0.35 18.11
N ILE A 92 -8.04 0.33 17.05
CA ILE A 92 -7.15 0.94 16.06
C ILE A 92 -7.38 2.43 16.06
N ARG A 93 -6.31 3.20 16.28
CA ARG A 93 -6.35 4.66 16.38
C ARG A 93 -5.71 5.32 15.18
N THR A 94 -6.38 6.33 14.67
CA THR A 94 -5.89 7.29 13.70
C THR A 94 -5.81 8.68 14.35
N ALA A 95 -5.42 9.70 13.62
CA ALA A 95 -5.39 11.06 14.15
C ALA A 95 -6.80 11.60 14.52
N GLY A 96 -7.84 11.16 13.81
CA GLY A 96 -9.20 11.68 13.99
C GLY A 96 -10.19 10.68 14.59
N ASN A 97 -9.90 9.39 14.55
CA ASN A 97 -10.87 8.36 14.87
C ASN A 97 -10.28 7.20 15.67
N THR A 98 -11.19 6.47 16.33
CA THR A 98 -10.89 5.18 16.96
C THR A 98 -11.86 4.14 16.41
N TYR A 99 -11.32 3.06 15.88
CA TYR A 99 -12.08 1.97 15.27
C TYR A 99 -11.96 0.70 16.11
N LEU A 100 -13.04 -0.04 16.21
CA LEU A 100 -13.12 -1.27 17.02
C LEU A 100 -13.52 -2.45 16.16
N ALA A 101 -12.82 -3.58 16.33
CA ALA A 101 -13.17 -4.87 15.73
C ALA A 101 -12.61 -6.04 16.54
N PRO A 102 -13.24 -7.22 16.52
CA PRO A 102 -12.68 -8.42 17.13
C PRO A 102 -11.49 -8.99 16.34
N ARG A 103 -11.32 -8.62 15.07
CA ARG A 103 -10.25 -9.13 14.21
C ARG A 103 -9.56 -7.99 13.47
N VAL A 104 -8.23 -8.08 13.38
CA VAL A 104 -7.40 -7.13 12.64
C VAL A 104 -6.45 -7.89 11.74
N ILE A 105 -6.33 -7.44 10.50
CA ILE A 105 -5.37 -7.94 9.52
C ILE A 105 -4.35 -6.82 9.28
N ILE A 106 -3.07 -7.11 9.52
CA ILE A 106 -2.00 -6.16 9.28
C ILE A 106 -1.40 -6.47 7.89
N ALA A 107 -1.64 -5.58 6.93
CA ALA A 107 -1.17 -5.65 5.56
C ALA A 107 -0.38 -4.38 5.18
N GLY A 108 0.44 -3.88 6.10
CA GLY A 108 1.15 -2.60 6.02
C GLY A 108 2.21 -2.51 4.92
N GLY A 109 2.51 -3.63 4.25
CA GLY A 109 3.48 -3.67 3.16
C GLY A 109 4.91 -3.39 3.62
N SER A 110 5.70 -2.84 2.71
CA SER A 110 7.09 -2.46 2.95
C SER A 110 7.38 -1.08 2.36
N SER A 111 8.46 -0.47 2.81
CA SER A 111 8.99 0.76 2.22
C SER A 111 10.49 0.62 2.03
N PRO A 112 11.07 1.23 0.99
CA PRO A 112 12.51 1.24 0.80
C PRO A 112 13.22 1.82 2.02
N ARG A 113 14.30 1.17 2.43
CA ARG A 113 15.16 1.70 3.50
C ARG A 113 15.91 2.92 2.97
N LYS A 114 15.91 3.98 3.74
CA LYS A 114 16.69 5.19 3.42
C LYS A 114 18.17 4.95 3.72
N LEU A 115 19.03 5.65 2.98
CA LEU A 115 20.47 5.65 3.25
C LEU A 115 20.80 6.41 4.53
N GLY A 116 20.01 7.44 4.86
CA GLY A 116 20.24 8.28 6.02
C GLY A 116 21.38 9.29 5.83
N VAL A 117 21.74 9.59 4.60
CA VAL A 117 22.83 10.53 4.28
C VAL A 117 22.30 11.97 4.10
N PRO A 118 23.09 13.01 4.37
CA PRO A 118 22.73 14.39 4.07
C PRO A 118 22.36 14.57 2.59
N GLY A 119 21.30 15.31 2.30
CA GLY A 119 20.84 15.59 0.94
C GLY A 119 19.98 14.48 0.29
N GLU A 120 19.76 13.36 0.95
CA GLU A 120 18.97 12.25 0.37
C GLU A 120 17.55 12.69 -0.02
N LYS A 121 16.89 13.47 0.83
CA LYS A 121 15.53 13.94 0.60
C LYS A 121 15.47 14.97 -0.54
N GLU A 122 16.40 15.90 -0.54
CA GLU A 122 16.48 17.00 -1.52
C GLU A 122 16.84 16.52 -2.91
N LEU A 123 17.69 15.48 -3.00
CA LEU A 123 18.17 14.90 -4.25
C LEU A 123 17.32 13.74 -4.77
N SER A 124 16.28 13.34 -4.03
CA SER A 124 15.37 12.29 -4.47
C SER A 124 14.70 12.68 -5.79
N GLY A 125 14.92 11.87 -6.84
CA GLY A 125 14.51 12.15 -8.22
C GLY A 125 15.32 13.23 -8.95
N LYS A 126 16.34 13.81 -8.30
CA LYS A 126 17.20 14.88 -8.87
C LYS A 126 18.69 14.50 -8.85
N GLY A 127 19.00 13.22 -8.83
CA GLY A 127 20.36 12.69 -8.71
C GLY A 127 20.41 11.39 -7.93
N MET A 128 19.40 11.15 -7.11
CA MET A 128 19.20 9.85 -6.43
C MET A 128 17.97 9.17 -7.01
N GLY A 129 18.16 8.03 -7.65
CA GLY A 129 17.12 7.14 -8.16
C GLY A 129 17.04 5.86 -7.33
N MET A 130 15.85 5.26 -7.25
CA MET A 130 15.63 4.02 -6.51
C MET A 130 15.12 2.88 -7.40
N ASN A 131 14.85 3.14 -8.66
CA ASN A 131 14.33 2.16 -9.62
C ASN A 131 15.07 2.31 -10.94
N ALA A 132 15.99 1.38 -11.22
CA ALA A 132 16.83 1.44 -12.41
C ALA A 132 16.01 1.43 -13.72
N ALA A 133 14.92 0.66 -13.78
CA ALA A 133 14.08 0.58 -14.98
C ALA A 133 13.34 1.89 -15.27
N ARG A 134 12.93 2.61 -14.23
CA ARG A 134 12.22 3.88 -14.36
C ARG A 134 13.19 5.06 -14.50
N ASP A 135 14.25 5.05 -13.69
CA ASP A 135 15.11 6.23 -13.48
C ASP A 135 16.37 6.18 -14.37
N GLY A 136 16.75 5.00 -14.87
CA GLY A 136 18.03 4.74 -15.51
C GLY A 136 18.29 5.58 -16.76
N GLU A 137 17.26 5.87 -17.56
CA GLU A 137 17.41 6.66 -18.77
C GLU A 137 17.90 8.09 -18.49
N ALA A 138 17.47 8.68 -17.37
CA ALA A 138 17.91 10.02 -16.94
C ALA A 138 19.41 10.10 -16.61
N TYR A 139 20.05 8.95 -16.40
CA TYR A 139 21.46 8.84 -16.04
C TYR A 139 22.34 8.28 -17.16
N ARG A 140 21.79 8.10 -18.36
CA ARG A 140 22.55 7.64 -19.54
C ARG A 140 23.76 8.56 -19.80
N GLY A 141 24.95 7.95 -19.95
CA GLY A 141 26.20 8.68 -20.19
C GLY A 141 26.76 9.42 -18.97
N LYS A 142 26.21 9.19 -17.77
CA LYS A 142 26.71 9.77 -16.52
C LYS A 142 27.42 8.72 -15.68
N ASN A 143 28.36 9.17 -14.86
CA ASN A 143 28.94 8.32 -13.81
C ASN A 143 27.93 8.15 -12.69
N ILE A 144 27.64 6.92 -12.32
CA ILE A 144 26.69 6.59 -11.25
C ILE A 144 27.36 5.73 -10.18
N TYR A 145 26.89 5.87 -8.95
CA TYR A 145 27.24 5.00 -7.85
C TYR A 145 26.00 4.18 -7.48
N VAL A 146 26.17 2.87 -7.36
CA VAL A 146 25.13 1.96 -6.88
C VAL A 146 25.43 1.61 -5.43
N VAL A 147 24.46 1.87 -4.55
CA VAL A 147 24.57 1.57 -3.12
C VAL A 147 23.65 0.41 -2.80
N GLY A 148 24.23 -0.69 -2.31
CA GLY A 148 23.55 -1.94 -2.09
C GLY A 148 23.60 -2.84 -3.33
N GLY A 149 22.70 -3.82 -3.41
CA GLY A 149 22.68 -4.77 -4.54
C GLY A 149 22.61 -6.22 -4.09
N ALA A 150 22.30 -6.46 -2.82
CA ALA A 150 21.98 -7.80 -2.32
C ALA A 150 20.50 -8.11 -2.49
#